data_1f78bc1165626319a63832fc283a0d44
#
_entry.id   1f78bc1165626319a63832fc283a0d44
#
_cell.length_a   1.000
_cell.length_b   1.000
_cell.length_c   1.000
_cell.angle_alpha   90.00
_cell.angle_beta   90.00
_cell.angle_gamma   90.00
#
_symmetry.space_group_name_H-M   'P 1'
#
loop_
_entity.id
_entity.type
_entity.pdbx_description
1 polymer ?
#
loop_
_entity_poly.entity_id
_entity_poly.type
_entity_poly.pdbx_seq_one_letter_code
_entity_poly.pdbx_strand_id
1 'polypeptide(L)'
;AQVGKASADGFTRSNPLGDAKKQTEFNENDEISVQAEGQEAVTYQFNGSEWLPKESSKFLKWEKETMNFTAYYPATFNGTINQPEKYNSEADLAAADFMSYSGPQTNTKDNKRNQLTLTMNRLMARVVVEIAGFNDQYAGATVNNVNSLSICGVKAYKHTDNKFYALIKPCAAQNSETFLSLDVAEGESKTTTEKFTGIPELVAGNSYTYKLTVGKNKIAVSGITVTPWNTKEITPDDNKAKYIPYVTFKADGEQTFKMTTNENYKINGLEYSVNGGDWITVTEDSRVNFGAEYGDLRLRGKNPDGTATNTKFYSTIAFINDNVNVACTGDIRTLLDWEKYKTVDTQKARFCWLFHYCGVLTSAPELPATTLADDCYYNMFDNCKKLSTVTMLAPSGQITNSCACTNWLNGAGTGASSRTLKVQDEAAYNALIGNSWYLPDMWKKGFMDTTVLNKYGGEIK
;
A
#
# COMPACT_ATOMS: atom_id res chain seq x y z
N ALA A 1 -21.85 22.75 -25.37
CA ALA A 1 -21.45 21.92 -24.23
C ALA A 1 -20.16 22.47 -23.67
N GLN A 2 -20.14 22.87 -22.43
CA GLN A 2 -18.92 23.26 -21.74
C GLN A 2 -18.50 22.07 -20.88
N VAL A 3 -17.22 21.72 -20.90
CA VAL A 3 -16.64 20.84 -19.89
C VAL A 3 -16.74 21.62 -18.58
N GLY A 4 -17.62 21.17 -17.68
CA GLY A 4 -17.89 21.85 -16.44
C GLY A 4 -16.74 21.78 -15.46
N LYS A 5 -16.81 22.56 -14.38
CA LYS A 5 -15.88 22.46 -13.25
C LYS A 5 -15.66 21.01 -12.86
N ALA A 6 -14.43 20.58 -12.87
CA ALA A 6 -14.05 19.36 -12.23
C ALA A 6 -14.48 19.42 -10.75
N SER A 7 -15.28 18.47 -10.24
CA SER A 7 -15.72 18.45 -8.86
C SER A 7 -14.56 18.09 -7.92
N ALA A 8 -14.59 18.56 -6.67
CA ALA A 8 -13.44 18.56 -5.76
C ALA A 8 -13.06 17.19 -5.17
N ASP A 9 -13.75 16.10 -5.50
CA ASP A 9 -13.51 14.79 -4.92
C ASP A 9 -12.82 13.87 -5.93
N GLY A 10 -11.48 13.74 -5.82
CA GLY A 10 -10.72 12.74 -6.54
C GLY A 10 -9.83 13.22 -7.68
N PHE A 11 -9.28 14.43 -7.64
CA PHE A 11 -8.45 14.96 -8.72
C PHE A 11 -6.97 14.69 -8.61
N THR A 12 -6.36 14.42 -9.76
CA THR A 12 -4.94 14.19 -10.00
C THR A 12 -4.38 15.33 -10.87
N ARG A 13 -3.09 15.71 -10.72
CA ARG A 13 -2.58 17.00 -11.21
C ARG A 13 -1.10 17.07 -11.53
N SER A 14 -0.73 18.12 -12.26
CA SER A 14 0.56 18.40 -12.89
C SER A 14 1.70 18.83 -11.95
N ASN A 15 1.59 18.63 -10.63
CA ASN A 15 2.60 19.02 -9.66
C ASN A 15 3.18 17.82 -8.92
N PRO A 16 4.02 16.98 -9.54
CA PRO A 16 4.55 15.77 -8.91
C PRO A 16 5.43 16.00 -7.67
N LEU A 17 5.94 17.22 -7.47
CA LEU A 17 6.75 17.64 -6.32
C LEU A 17 6.01 18.59 -5.37
N GLY A 18 4.84 19.09 -5.73
CA GLY A 18 4.06 19.99 -4.90
C GLY A 18 3.68 19.37 -3.56
N ASP A 19 3.30 20.21 -2.59
CA ASP A 19 2.61 19.73 -1.40
C ASP A 19 1.32 18.96 -1.78
N ALA A 20 0.74 18.26 -0.84
CA ALA A 20 -0.42 17.42 -1.10
C ALA A 20 -1.59 18.19 -1.71
N LYS A 21 -1.78 19.45 -1.34
CA LYS A 21 -2.81 20.31 -1.92
C LYS A 21 -2.48 20.63 -3.39
N LYS A 22 -1.26 21.05 -3.69
CA LYS A 22 -0.80 21.34 -5.05
C LYS A 22 -0.81 20.11 -5.95
N GLN A 23 -0.47 18.95 -5.41
CA GLN A 23 -0.61 17.69 -6.16
C GLN A 23 -2.06 17.36 -6.49
N THR A 24 -3.02 18.04 -5.95
CA THR A 24 -4.45 17.91 -6.19
C THR A 24 -5.06 19.10 -6.98
N GLU A 25 -4.28 19.93 -7.71
CA GLU A 25 -4.77 21.09 -8.47
C GLU A 25 -4.08 21.16 -9.84
N PHE A 26 -4.84 21.32 -10.92
CA PHE A 26 -4.27 21.69 -12.21
C PHE A 26 -3.71 23.11 -12.15
N ASN A 27 -2.63 23.34 -12.84
CA ASN A 27 -2.08 24.69 -12.97
C ASN A 27 -2.81 25.45 -14.07
N GLU A 28 -2.84 26.77 -13.95
CA GLU A 28 -3.23 27.61 -15.06
C GLU A 28 -2.40 27.28 -16.30
N ASN A 29 -3.07 27.17 -17.45
CA ASN A 29 -2.56 26.73 -18.75
C ASN A 29 -2.29 25.22 -18.90
N ASP A 30 -2.60 24.38 -17.92
CA ASP A 30 -2.64 22.93 -18.15
C ASP A 30 -3.64 22.57 -19.25
N GLU A 31 -3.29 21.59 -20.06
CA GLU A 31 -4.10 21.16 -21.20
C GLU A 31 -4.45 19.67 -21.10
N ILE A 32 -5.71 19.37 -21.38
CA ILE A 32 -6.22 18.01 -21.53
C ILE A 32 -6.80 17.79 -22.91
N SER A 33 -6.62 16.60 -23.46
CA SER A 33 -7.36 16.15 -24.64
C SER A 33 -8.59 15.38 -24.18
N VAL A 34 -9.77 15.73 -24.63
CA VAL A 34 -11.01 15.03 -24.29
C VAL A 34 -11.72 14.63 -25.57
N GLN A 35 -12.14 13.38 -25.66
CA GLN A 35 -12.90 12.81 -26.77
C GLN A 35 -14.21 12.24 -26.24
N ALA A 36 -15.32 12.63 -26.85
CA ALA A 36 -16.60 11.96 -26.66
C ALA A 36 -16.82 10.88 -27.71
N GLU A 37 -17.59 9.87 -27.38
CA GLU A 37 -17.97 8.78 -28.30
C GLU A 37 -18.52 9.32 -29.62
N GLY A 38 -17.90 8.94 -30.75
CA GLY A 38 -18.31 9.36 -32.09
C GLY A 38 -17.87 10.78 -32.50
N GLN A 39 -17.10 11.49 -31.67
CA GLN A 39 -16.62 12.84 -31.96
C GLN A 39 -15.09 12.88 -32.01
N GLU A 40 -14.53 13.89 -32.67
CA GLU A 40 -13.10 14.18 -32.62
C GLU A 40 -12.66 14.65 -31.23
N ALA A 41 -11.41 14.40 -30.88
CA ALA A 41 -10.85 14.90 -29.63
C ALA A 41 -10.69 16.43 -29.65
N VAL A 42 -11.00 17.05 -28.53
CA VAL A 42 -10.88 18.51 -28.33
C VAL A 42 -9.91 18.78 -27.21
N THR A 43 -8.96 19.69 -27.44
CA THR A 43 -8.06 20.17 -26.38
C THR A 43 -8.75 21.25 -25.56
N TYR A 44 -8.76 21.05 -24.25
CA TYR A 44 -9.23 22.03 -23.27
C TYR A 44 -8.04 22.54 -22.46
N GLN A 45 -8.04 23.83 -22.18
CA GLN A 45 -7.03 24.50 -21.36
C GLN A 45 -7.66 25.04 -20.07
N PHE A 46 -6.99 24.88 -18.96
CA PHE A 46 -7.41 25.38 -17.65
C PHE A 46 -6.99 26.84 -17.48
N ASN A 47 -7.92 27.74 -17.17
CA ASN A 47 -7.65 29.16 -16.95
C ASN A 47 -7.51 29.56 -15.48
N GLY A 48 -7.27 28.56 -14.59
CA GLY A 48 -7.22 28.76 -13.14
C GLY A 48 -8.57 28.58 -12.43
N SER A 49 -9.69 28.55 -13.17
CA SER A 49 -11.04 28.37 -12.60
C SER A 49 -11.90 27.36 -13.37
N GLU A 50 -11.76 27.29 -14.68
CA GLU A 50 -12.56 26.41 -15.54
C GLU A 50 -11.77 25.94 -16.75
N TRP A 51 -12.21 24.82 -17.33
CA TRP A 51 -11.65 24.27 -18.56
C TRP A 51 -12.39 24.84 -19.77
N LEU A 52 -11.67 25.53 -20.64
CA LEU A 52 -12.18 26.10 -21.88
C LEU A 52 -11.60 25.42 -23.10
N PRO A 53 -12.35 25.24 -24.21
CA PRO A 53 -11.73 24.73 -25.42
C PRO A 53 -10.63 25.69 -25.87
N LYS A 54 -9.45 25.17 -26.17
CA LYS A 54 -8.28 25.94 -26.64
C LYS A 54 -8.59 26.64 -27.95
N GLU A 55 -9.34 26.00 -28.82
CA GLU A 55 -9.92 26.57 -30.03
C GLU A 55 -11.42 26.80 -29.78
N SER A 56 -11.86 28.05 -29.72
CA SER A 56 -13.23 28.42 -29.36
C SER A 56 -14.30 27.86 -30.30
N SER A 57 -13.93 27.49 -31.53
CA SER A 57 -14.81 26.84 -32.51
C SER A 57 -14.98 25.32 -32.31
N LYS A 58 -14.10 24.68 -31.52
CA LYS A 58 -14.12 23.24 -31.27
C LYS A 58 -14.61 22.94 -29.87
N PHE A 59 -15.70 22.19 -29.76
CA PHE A 59 -16.25 21.77 -28.48
C PHE A 59 -16.99 20.45 -28.63
N LEU A 60 -17.04 19.67 -27.56
CA LEU A 60 -17.78 18.40 -27.52
C LEU A 60 -19.28 18.67 -27.31
N LYS A 61 -20.12 17.82 -27.91
CA LYS A 61 -21.58 17.91 -27.81
C LYS A 61 -22.12 16.68 -27.07
N TRP A 62 -23.13 16.92 -26.25
CA TRP A 62 -23.98 15.86 -25.75
C TRP A 62 -25.02 15.48 -26.82
N GLU A 63 -24.87 14.28 -27.38
CA GLU A 63 -25.83 13.77 -28.41
C GLU A 63 -26.89 12.86 -27.78
N LYS A 64 -26.59 12.29 -26.61
CA LYS A 64 -27.47 11.43 -25.80
C LYS A 64 -27.27 11.69 -24.33
N GLU A 65 -28.18 11.19 -23.49
CA GLU A 65 -28.15 11.41 -22.04
C GLU A 65 -26.87 10.83 -21.37
N THR A 66 -26.44 9.66 -21.81
CA THR A 66 -25.20 9.04 -21.34
C THR A 66 -24.29 8.78 -22.53
N MET A 67 -23.03 9.21 -22.44
CA MET A 67 -21.99 9.02 -23.46
C MET A 67 -20.69 8.57 -22.83
N ASN A 68 -19.88 7.81 -23.59
CA ASN A 68 -18.52 7.49 -23.18
C ASN A 68 -17.57 8.63 -23.53
N PHE A 69 -16.66 8.90 -22.59
CA PHE A 69 -15.60 9.88 -22.75
C PHE A 69 -14.25 9.23 -22.49
N THR A 70 -13.25 9.69 -23.23
CA THR A 70 -11.84 9.40 -22.99
C THR A 70 -11.11 10.72 -22.86
N ALA A 71 -10.24 10.84 -21.87
CA ALA A 71 -9.43 12.03 -21.68
C ALA A 71 -8.00 11.68 -21.30
N TYR A 72 -7.07 12.53 -21.74
CA TYR A 72 -5.64 12.37 -21.49
C TYR A 72 -5.03 13.69 -21.01
N TYR A 73 -4.08 13.56 -20.06
CA TYR A 73 -3.22 14.65 -19.62
C TYR A 73 -1.75 14.18 -19.68
N PRO A 74 -0.80 15.02 -20.11
CA PRO A 74 -1.03 16.28 -20.85
C PRO A 74 -1.76 16.02 -22.18
N ALA A 75 -2.31 17.06 -22.81
CA ALA A 75 -3.10 16.91 -24.03
C ALA A 75 -2.33 16.25 -25.20
N THR A 76 -1.02 16.27 -25.18
CA THR A 76 -0.11 15.58 -26.14
C THR A 76 0.04 14.09 -25.87
N PHE A 77 -0.41 13.59 -24.73
CA PHE A 77 -0.34 12.17 -24.39
C PHE A 77 -1.36 11.38 -25.22
N ASN A 78 -0.92 10.29 -25.84
CA ASN A 78 -1.73 9.47 -26.75
C ASN A 78 -2.19 8.12 -26.15
N GLY A 79 -2.04 7.97 -24.81
CA GLY A 79 -2.37 6.73 -24.13
C GLY A 79 -1.22 5.71 -24.06
N THR A 80 -0.08 5.95 -24.73
CA THR A 80 1.09 5.08 -24.68
C THR A 80 2.19 5.69 -23.84
N ILE A 81 2.54 5.03 -22.72
CA ILE A 81 3.61 5.50 -21.83
C ILE A 81 4.96 5.17 -22.43
N ASN A 82 5.69 6.21 -22.84
CA ASN A 82 7.10 6.15 -23.17
C ASN A 82 7.90 6.62 -21.94
N GLN A 83 8.66 5.69 -21.31
CA GLN A 83 9.46 6.00 -20.13
C GLN A 83 10.60 6.95 -20.51
N PRO A 84 10.68 8.17 -19.92
CA PRO A 84 11.84 9.03 -20.07
C PRO A 84 13.10 8.38 -19.51
N GLU A 85 14.24 8.57 -20.16
CA GLU A 85 15.53 8.06 -19.68
C GLU A 85 16.08 8.85 -18.47
N LYS A 86 15.65 10.10 -18.33
CA LYS A 86 16.12 11.02 -17.28
C LYS A 86 15.12 12.12 -16.98
N TYR A 87 15.22 12.66 -15.78
CA TYR A 87 14.55 13.86 -15.31
C TYR A 87 15.61 14.89 -14.88
N ASN A 88 15.69 16.02 -15.56
CA ASN A 88 16.66 17.08 -15.25
C ASN A 88 16.02 18.27 -14.50
N SER A 89 14.68 18.34 -14.50
CA SER A 89 13.92 19.45 -13.93
C SER A 89 12.55 18.98 -13.40
N GLU A 90 11.89 19.84 -12.64
CA GLU A 90 10.49 19.66 -12.24
C GLU A 90 9.55 19.64 -13.45
N ALA A 91 9.90 20.43 -14.49
CA ALA A 91 9.12 20.46 -15.72
C ALA A 91 9.15 19.11 -16.46
N ASP A 92 10.28 18.40 -16.44
CA ASP A 92 10.37 17.05 -17.03
C ASP A 92 9.47 16.08 -16.28
N LEU A 93 9.43 16.16 -14.94
CA LEU A 93 8.53 15.34 -14.12
C LEU A 93 7.07 15.68 -14.41
N ALA A 94 6.72 16.97 -14.48
CA ALA A 94 5.38 17.41 -14.78
C ALA A 94 4.90 16.93 -16.16
N ALA A 95 5.78 17.01 -17.18
CA ALA A 95 5.50 16.54 -18.53
C ALA A 95 5.30 15.02 -18.63
N ALA A 96 5.85 14.25 -17.69
CA ALA A 96 5.70 12.79 -17.60
C ALA A 96 4.62 12.34 -16.60
N ASP A 97 3.90 13.26 -15.96
CA ASP A 97 2.78 12.90 -15.06
C ASP A 97 1.53 12.55 -15.86
N PHE A 98 1.62 11.45 -16.62
CA PHE A 98 0.55 10.99 -17.49
C PHE A 98 -0.69 10.58 -16.70
N MET A 99 -1.87 11.07 -17.18
CA MET A 99 -3.16 10.73 -16.59
C MET A 99 -4.16 10.40 -17.68
N SER A 100 -5.14 9.58 -17.32
CA SER A 100 -6.25 9.26 -18.21
C SER A 100 -7.59 9.13 -17.48
N TYR A 101 -8.64 9.31 -18.25
CA TYR A 101 -10.02 8.94 -17.90
C TYR A 101 -10.61 8.13 -19.06
N SER A 102 -11.39 7.11 -18.78
CA SER A 102 -12.22 6.41 -19.77
C SER A 102 -13.47 5.87 -19.07
N GLY A 103 -14.63 6.21 -19.58
CA GLY A 103 -15.88 5.69 -19.03
C GLY A 103 -17.10 6.51 -19.42
N PRO A 104 -18.30 6.03 -19.03
CA PRO A 104 -19.55 6.72 -19.26
C PRO A 104 -19.69 7.94 -18.36
N GLN A 105 -20.34 8.96 -18.88
CA GLN A 105 -20.81 10.14 -18.15
C GLN A 105 -22.26 10.38 -18.51
N THR A 106 -23.06 10.75 -17.51
CA THR A 106 -24.47 11.11 -17.72
C THR A 106 -24.60 12.62 -17.66
N ASN A 107 -25.33 13.17 -18.63
CA ASN A 107 -25.60 14.61 -18.69
C ASN A 107 -26.50 15.05 -17.55
N THR A 108 -25.93 15.65 -16.53
CA THR A 108 -26.66 16.26 -15.43
C THR A 108 -26.96 17.69 -15.76
N LYS A 109 -28.24 17.98 -16.10
CA LYS A 109 -28.70 19.35 -16.36
C LYS A 109 -28.91 20.06 -15.03
N ASP A 110 -27.86 20.65 -14.48
CA ASP A 110 -28.02 21.61 -13.41
C ASP A 110 -27.92 23.04 -13.95
N ASN A 111 -28.89 23.87 -13.59
CA ASN A 111 -28.98 25.31 -13.95
C ASN A 111 -28.73 25.64 -15.42
N LYS A 112 -29.30 24.89 -16.38
CA LYS A 112 -29.21 25.11 -17.83
C LYS A 112 -27.82 24.93 -18.45
N ARG A 113 -26.84 24.35 -17.74
CA ARG A 113 -25.54 24.04 -18.28
C ARG A 113 -25.31 22.51 -18.24
N ASN A 114 -24.88 21.97 -19.37
CA ASN A 114 -24.40 20.59 -19.42
C ASN A 114 -23.03 20.55 -18.73
N GLN A 115 -22.90 19.74 -17.71
CA GLN A 115 -21.63 19.57 -16.99
C GLN A 115 -21.00 18.22 -17.34
N LEU A 116 -19.67 18.19 -17.47
CA LEU A 116 -18.87 17.00 -17.61
C LEU A 116 -17.85 16.98 -16.48
N THR A 117 -17.87 15.92 -15.67
CA THR A 117 -16.91 15.71 -14.58
C THR A 117 -16.05 14.51 -14.91
N LEU A 118 -14.75 14.73 -15.05
CA LEU A 118 -13.77 13.68 -15.35
C LEU A 118 -12.80 13.54 -14.19
N THR A 119 -12.70 12.34 -13.63
CA THR A 119 -11.68 12.01 -12.63
C THR A 119 -10.49 11.39 -13.34
N MET A 120 -9.42 12.16 -13.51
CA MET A 120 -8.20 11.70 -14.19
C MET A 120 -7.36 10.83 -13.23
N ASN A 121 -6.99 9.63 -13.68
CA ASN A 121 -6.14 8.71 -12.91
C ASN A 121 -4.71 8.77 -13.41
N ARG A 122 -3.75 8.86 -12.48
CA ARG A 122 -2.32 8.79 -12.82
C ARG A 122 -1.93 7.41 -13.32
N LEU A 123 -1.10 7.41 -14.35
CA LEU A 123 -0.64 6.19 -15.02
C LEU A 123 0.80 5.83 -14.66
N MET A 124 1.53 6.71 -13.96
CA MET A 124 2.90 6.49 -13.50
C MET A 124 2.93 6.17 -12.00
N ALA A 125 3.96 5.47 -11.56
CA ALA A 125 4.35 5.35 -10.16
C ALA A 125 5.37 6.45 -9.83
N ARG A 126 5.20 7.18 -8.72
CA ARG A 126 6.22 8.12 -8.24
C ARG A 126 7.16 7.40 -7.29
N VAL A 127 8.46 7.49 -7.55
CA VAL A 127 9.49 6.97 -6.65
C VAL A 127 10.31 8.13 -6.12
N VAL A 128 10.40 8.23 -4.81
CA VAL A 128 11.16 9.23 -4.06
C VAL A 128 12.26 8.52 -3.28
N VAL A 129 13.49 8.98 -3.41
CA VAL A 129 14.62 8.46 -2.65
C VAL A 129 15.19 9.55 -1.75
N GLU A 130 15.20 9.29 -0.46
CA GLU A 130 15.81 10.12 0.59
C GLU A 130 17.07 9.42 1.09
N ILE A 131 18.21 10.09 1.00
CA ILE A 131 19.45 9.59 1.59
C ILE A 131 19.47 9.99 3.05
N ALA A 132 19.18 9.03 3.94
CA ALA A 132 19.13 9.24 5.38
C ALA A 132 20.52 9.31 6.03
N GLY A 133 21.56 8.75 5.37
CA GLY A 133 22.94 8.79 5.85
C GLY A 133 23.87 7.91 5.06
N PHE A 134 25.13 7.94 5.48
CA PHE A 134 26.21 7.12 4.96
C PHE A 134 26.82 6.32 6.12
N ASN A 135 27.31 5.12 5.83
CA ASN A 135 28.02 4.32 6.84
C ASN A 135 29.48 4.76 6.97
N ASP A 136 30.22 4.15 7.91
CA ASP A 136 31.61 4.49 8.21
C ASP A 136 32.59 4.35 7.02
N GLN A 137 32.19 3.62 5.97
CA GLN A 137 33.00 3.46 4.75
C GLN A 137 33.00 4.75 3.88
N TYR A 138 32.07 5.64 4.12
CA TYR A 138 31.93 6.96 3.50
C TYR A 138 31.95 8.05 4.58
N ALA A 139 32.95 7.98 5.49
CA ALA A 139 33.08 8.92 6.59
C ALA A 139 33.06 10.39 6.11
N GLY A 140 32.14 11.18 6.67
CA GLY A 140 32.00 12.60 6.31
C GLY A 140 31.21 12.86 5.00
N ALA A 141 30.74 11.82 4.28
CA ALA A 141 29.91 12.02 3.10
C ALA A 141 28.49 12.52 3.47
N THR A 142 27.96 13.33 2.60
CA THR A 142 26.59 13.87 2.68
C THR A 142 25.86 13.62 1.36
N VAL A 143 24.58 13.94 1.29
CA VAL A 143 23.80 13.83 0.04
C VAL A 143 24.40 14.65 -1.11
N ASN A 144 25.25 15.65 -0.82
CA ASN A 144 25.95 16.42 -1.84
C ASN A 144 27.06 15.61 -2.55
N ASN A 145 27.54 14.54 -1.95
CA ASN A 145 28.46 13.60 -2.56
C ASN A 145 27.78 12.65 -3.57
N VAL A 146 26.44 12.61 -3.64
CA VAL A 146 25.73 11.85 -4.65
C VAL A 146 25.64 12.65 -5.95
N ASN A 147 26.46 12.27 -6.93
CA ASN A 147 26.52 12.90 -8.24
C ASN A 147 25.30 12.59 -9.10
N SER A 148 24.85 11.36 -9.04
CA SER A 148 23.63 10.91 -9.73
C SER A 148 22.97 9.76 -8.98
N LEU A 149 21.66 9.64 -9.19
CA LEU A 149 20.87 8.50 -8.73
C LEU A 149 19.95 8.08 -9.87
N SER A 150 19.95 6.81 -10.21
CA SER A 150 19.02 6.22 -11.17
C SER A 150 18.09 5.23 -10.47
N ILE A 151 16.82 5.23 -10.90
CA ILE A 151 15.73 4.37 -10.40
C ILE A 151 15.22 3.58 -11.59
N CYS A 152 15.30 2.25 -11.55
CA CYS A 152 14.95 1.38 -12.68
C CYS A 152 15.66 1.81 -13.99
N GLY A 153 16.91 2.24 -13.90
CA GLY A 153 17.68 2.76 -15.05
C GLY A 153 17.37 4.22 -15.45
N VAL A 154 16.35 4.83 -14.88
CA VAL A 154 15.96 6.22 -15.16
C VAL A 154 16.70 7.17 -14.23
N LYS A 155 17.42 8.15 -14.76
CA LYS A 155 18.11 9.17 -13.95
C LYS A 155 17.08 10.07 -13.25
N ALA A 156 17.10 10.05 -11.92
CA ALA A 156 16.19 10.81 -11.08
C ALA A 156 16.59 12.29 -10.98
N TYR A 157 15.60 13.15 -10.84
CA TYR A 157 15.79 14.58 -10.55
C TYR A 157 16.13 14.79 -9.08
N LYS A 158 17.24 15.47 -8.79
CA LYS A 158 17.60 15.89 -7.44
C LYS A 158 16.98 17.24 -7.14
N HIS A 159 16.00 17.24 -6.22
CA HIS A 159 15.30 18.44 -5.79
C HIS A 159 16.06 19.21 -4.69
N THR A 160 15.66 20.43 -4.41
CA THR A 160 16.27 21.32 -3.39
C THR A 160 16.09 20.82 -1.95
N ASP A 161 15.15 19.90 -1.70
CA ASP A 161 14.93 19.21 -0.41
C ASP A 161 15.92 18.04 -0.19
N ASN A 162 16.92 17.89 -1.07
CA ASN A 162 17.88 16.78 -1.08
C ASN A 162 17.29 15.38 -1.31
N LYS A 163 16.10 15.29 -1.87
CA LYS A 163 15.51 14.05 -2.32
C LYS A 163 15.62 13.90 -3.83
N PHE A 164 15.55 12.67 -4.28
CA PHE A 164 15.58 12.31 -5.69
C PHE A 164 14.21 11.81 -6.10
N TYR A 165 13.71 12.29 -7.24
CA TYR A 165 12.37 12.01 -7.74
C TYR A 165 12.43 11.43 -9.14
N ALA A 166 11.65 10.39 -9.38
CA ALA A 166 11.39 9.87 -10.72
C ALA A 166 9.93 9.37 -10.83
N LEU A 167 9.36 9.52 -12.02
CA LEU A 167 8.12 8.88 -12.41
C LEU A 167 8.48 7.65 -13.22
N ILE A 168 8.08 6.49 -12.74
CA ILE A 168 8.43 5.20 -13.33
C ILE A 168 7.17 4.54 -13.89
N LYS A 169 7.29 4.02 -15.11
CA LYS A 169 6.23 3.19 -15.71
C LYS A 169 5.95 2.00 -14.79
N PRO A 170 4.67 1.71 -14.47
CA PRO A 170 4.30 0.58 -13.63
C PRO A 170 4.92 -0.72 -14.13
N CYS A 171 5.41 -1.53 -13.22
CA CYS A 171 6.02 -2.82 -13.53
C CYS A 171 5.78 -3.84 -12.42
N ALA A 172 5.78 -5.13 -12.78
CA ALA A 172 5.83 -6.21 -11.82
C ALA A 172 7.21 -6.27 -11.13
N ALA A 173 7.28 -6.91 -9.98
CA ALA A 173 8.53 -7.12 -9.26
C ALA A 173 9.54 -7.93 -10.09
N GLN A 174 10.84 -7.54 -10.03
CA GLN A 174 11.94 -8.16 -10.79
C GLN A 174 13.16 -8.32 -9.88
N ASN A 175 13.38 -9.52 -9.36
CA ASN A 175 14.36 -9.76 -8.29
C ASN A 175 15.84 -9.57 -8.70
N SER A 176 16.18 -9.79 -9.97
CA SER A 176 17.56 -9.72 -10.48
C SER A 176 17.98 -8.36 -11.04
N GLU A 177 17.03 -7.49 -11.31
CA GLU A 177 17.28 -6.21 -11.95
C GLU A 177 17.71 -5.14 -10.96
N THR A 178 18.53 -4.19 -11.41
CA THR A 178 18.96 -3.05 -10.59
C THR A 178 17.81 -2.10 -10.37
N PHE A 179 17.37 -1.95 -9.11
CA PHE A 179 16.36 -0.98 -8.73
C PHE A 179 16.95 0.42 -8.58
N LEU A 180 18.01 0.55 -7.78
CA LEU A 180 18.67 1.83 -7.53
C LEU A 180 20.15 1.73 -7.89
N SER A 181 20.69 2.80 -8.51
CA SER A 181 22.11 2.96 -8.76
C SER A 181 22.52 4.38 -8.41
N LEU A 182 23.50 4.51 -7.53
CA LEU A 182 24.00 5.81 -7.03
C LEU A 182 25.47 5.96 -7.38
N ASP A 183 25.85 7.11 -7.93
CA ASP A 183 27.22 7.49 -8.12
C ASP A 183 27.65 8.42 -6.97
N VAL A 184 28.55 7.93 -6.13
CA VAL A 184 29.02 8.62 -4.93
C VAL A 184 30.46 9.11 -5.15
N ALA A 185 30.67 10.42 -5.00
CA ALA A 185 32.01 11.02 -5.08
C ALA A 185 32.79 10.75 -3.80
N GLU A 186 34.02 10.21 -3.97
CA GLU A 186 35.02 10.03 -2.93
C GLU A 186 36.19 11.00 -3.18
N GLY A 187 36.07 12.26 -2.68
CA GLY A 187 37.03 13.32 -2.98
C GLY A 187 36.88 13.88 -4.40
N GLU A 188 37.92 14.53 -4.91
CA GLU A 188 37.85 15.32 -6.17
C GLU A 188 37.88 14.47 -7.45
N SER A 189 38.39 13.25 -7.40
CA SER A 189 38.71 12.49 -8.62
C SER A 189 38.17 11.04 -8.63
N LYS A 190 37.51 10.58 -7.60
CA LYS A 190 36.99 9.21 -7.52
C LYS A 190 35.49 9.19 -7.35
N THR A 191 34.81 8.43 -8.19
CA THR A 191 33.38 8.13 -8.06
C THR A 191 33.20 6.61 -7.95
N THR A 192 32.41 6.19 -6.97
CA THR A 192 32.04 4.79 -6.80
C THR A 192 30.54 4.64 -7.09
N THR A 193 30.18 3.62 -7.86
CA THR A 193 28.78 3.31 -8.16
C THR A 193 28.27 2.24 -7.22
N GLU A 194 27.28 2.58 -6.42
CA GLU A 194 26.60 1.66 -5.51
C GLU A 194 25.25 1.23 -6.10
N LYS A 195 24.91 -0.05 -5.98
CA LYS A 195 23.69 -0.62 -6.57
C LYS A 195 22.86 -1.34 -5.52
N PHE A 196 21.56 -1.23 -5.67
CA PHE A 196 20.56 -2.02 -4.96
C PHE A 196 19.71 -2.78 -5.97
N THR A 197 19.71 -4.11 -5.88
CA THR A 197 18.97 -5.01 -6.78
C THR A 197 17.61 -5.38 -6.23
N GLY A 198 16.71 -5.78 -7.09
CA GLY A 198 15.35 -6.14 -6.76
C GLY A 198 14.39 -4.97 -6.96
N ILE A 199 13.85 -4.84 -8.19
CA ILE A 199 12.79 -3.87 -8.49
C ILE A 199 11.51 -4.38 -7.80
N PRO A 200 10.89 -3.58 -6.90
CA PRO A 200 9.61 -3.93 -6.32
C PRO A 200 8.49 -3.79 -7.36
N GLU A 201 7.32 -4.33 -7.07
CA GLU A 201 6.13 -3.98 -7.84
C GLU A 201 5.85 -2.48 -7.71
N LEU A 202 5.77 -1.79 -8.85
CA LEU A 202 5.43 -0.38 -8.94
C LEU A 202 4.06 -0.21 -9.59
N VAL A 203 3.09 0.25 -8.82
CA VAL A 203 1.70 0.39 -9.24
C VAL A 203 1.39 1.83 -9.64
N ALA A 204 0.64 2.02 -10.72
CA ALA A 204 0.16 3.32 -11.18
C ALA A 204 -0.56 4.07 -10.05
N GLY A 205 -0.34 5.38 -9.96
CA GLY A 205 -0.98 6.23 -8.95
C GLY A 205 -0.50 6.03 -7.51
N ASN A 206 0.55 5.23 -7.28
CA ASN A 206 1.20 5.11 -5.98
C ASN A 206 2.49 5.93 -5.90
N SER A 207 2.81 6.39 -4.72
CA SER A 207 4.05 7.06 -4.38
C SER A 207 4.85 6.21 -3.38
N TYR A 208 6.08 5.89 -3.76
CA TYR A 208 7.01 5.06 -3.00
C TYR A 208 8.14 5.94 -2.50
N THR A 209 8.31 6.05 -1.19
CA THR A 209 9.43 6.78 -0.58
C THR A 209 10.38 5.79 0.07
N TYR A 210 11.64 5.78 -0.39
CA TYR A 210 12.72 4.95 0.13
C TYR A 210 13.69 5.81 0.92
N LYS A 211 13.95 5.43 2.17
CA LYS A 211 15.01 6.00 2.99
C LYS A 211 16.22 5.08 2.96
N LEU A 212 17.37 5.61 2.55
CA LEU A 212 18.57 4.82 2.31
C LEU A 212 19.70 5.22 3.25
N THR A 213 20.46 4.21 3.71
CA THR A 213 21.81 4.38 4.24
C THR A 213 22.79 3.76 3.24
N VAL A 214 23.72 4.57 2.75
CA VAL A 214 24.65 4.20 1.67
C VAL A 214 25.98 3.73 2.26
N GLY A 215 26.45 2.56 1.83
CA GLY A 215 27.76 2.01 2.14
C GLY A 215 28.41 1.41 0.90
N LYS A 216 29.74 1.24 0.89
CA LYS A 216 30.45 0.62 -0.24
C LYS A 216 29.97 -0.81 -0.44
N ASN A 217 29.59 -1.11 -1.68
CA ASN A 217 29.01 -2.39 -2.11
C ASN A 217 27.73 -2.79 -1.32
N LYS A 218 27.10 -1.84 -0.62
CA LYS A 218 25.88 -2.12 0.14
C LYS A 218 25.03 -0.87 0.33
N ILE A 219 23.86 -0.86 -0.27
CA ILE A 219 22.79 0.10 0.06
C ILE A 219 21.82 -0.60 1.03
N ALA A 220 21.64 -0.01 2.20
CA ALA A 220 20.64 -0.47 3.15
C ALA A 220 19.39 0.41 3.06
N VAL A 221 18.24 -0.20 2.84
CA VAL A 221 16.96 0.48 2.91
C VAL A 221 16.53 0.54 4.37
N SER A 222 16.53 1.73 4.95
CA SER A 222 16.17 1.97 6.36
C SER A 222 14.68 2.22 6.56
N GLY A 223 13.94 2.46 5.48
CA GLY A 223 12.49 2.64 5.53
C GLY A 223 11.88 2.69 4.13
N ILE A 224 10.68 2.12 4.00
CA ILE A 224 9.85 2.23 2.80
C ILE A 224 8.49 2.76 3.23
N THR A 225 8.00 3.78 2.55
CA THR A 225 6.64 4.28 2.71
C THR A 225 5.97 4.23 1.35
N VAL A 226 4.83 3.55 1.28
CA VAL A 226 3.99 3.52 0.08
C VAL A 226 2.69 4.24 0.40
N THR A 227 2.38 5.26 -0.39
CA THR A 227 1.13 6.00 -0.25
C THR A 227 0.44 6.07 -1.61
N PRO A 228 -0.89 6.00 -1.68
CA PRO A 228 -1.58 6.37 -2.90
C PRO A 228 -1.19 7.80 -3.27
N TRP A 229 -0.69 8.00 -4.48
CA TRP A 229 -0.27 9.32 -4.95
C TRP A 229 -1.44 10.27 -5.18
N ASN A 230 -2.64 9.71 -5.23
CA ASN A 230 -3.90 10.44 -5.38
C ASN A 230 -4.49 10.90 -4.05
N THR A 231 -3.92 10.50 -2.91
CA THR A 231 -4.43 10.95 -1.63
C THR A 231 -3.90 12.32 -1.29
N LYS A 232 -4.82 13.21 -1.04
CA LYS A 232 -4.60 14.45 -0.34
C LYS A 232 -3.81 14.15 0.93
N GLU A 233 -2.55 14.55 1.01
CA GLU A 233 -1.87 14.60 2.29
C GLU A 233 -2.64 15.63 3.12
N ILE A 234 -3.18 15.15 4.20
CA ILE A 234 -3.91 16.00 5.13
C ILE A 234 -2.85 16.56 6.06
N THR A 235 -2.54 17.84 5.90
CA THR A 235 -1.85 18.59 6.96
C THR A 235 -2.54 18.35 8.29
N PRO A 236 -1.82 18.29 9.42
CA PRO A 236 -2.40 18.06 10.73
C PRO A 236 -3.22 19.27 11.15
N ASP A 237 -4.40 19.33 10.67
CA ASP A 237 -5.53 20.04 11.24
C ASP A 237 -6.46 18.93 11.75
N ASP A 238 -6.79 18.97 13.03
CA ASP A 238 -7.22 17.86 13.87
C ASP A 238 -8.45 17.01 13.44
N ASN A 239 -8.79 16.96 12.15
CA ASN A 239 -9.99 16.26 11.65
C ASN A 239 -9.82 15.49 10.34
N LYS A 240 -8.61 15.01 9.97
CA LYS A 240 -8.43 14.41 8.64
C LYS A 240 -7.80 13.04 8.67
N ALA A 241 -8.39 12.12 7.89
CA ALA A 241 -8.12 10.69 7.84
C ALA A 241 -6.63 10.37 7.58
N LYS A 242 -5.90 10.09 8.65
CA LYS A 242 -4.61 9.42 8.65
C LYS A 242 -4.80 8.06 7.97
N TYR A 243 -3.94 7.71 6.98
CA TYR A 243 -3.92 6.33 6.49
C TYR A 243 -3.67 5.40 7.67
N ILE A 244 -4.68 4.64 7.99
CA ILE A 244 -4.62 3.64 9.03
C ILE A 244 -4.64 2.30 8.33
N PRO A 245 -3.62 1.46 8.51
CA PRO A 245 -3.56 0.14 7.90
C PRO A 245 -4.52 -0.80 8.63
N TYR A 246 -5.82 -0.56 8.47
CA TYR A 246 -6.84 -1.43 9.04
C TYR A 246 -6.64 -2.86 8.61
N VAL A 247 -6.97 -3.81 9.48
CA VAL A 247 -7.11 -5.20 9.08
C VAL A 247 -8.14 -5.25 7.95
N THR A 248 -7.68 -5.63 6.74
CA THR A 248 -8.46 -5.54 5.51
C THR A 248 -8.51 -6.90 4.83
N PHE A 249 -9.70 -7.36 4.51
CA PHE A 249 -9.95 -8.61 3.80
C PHE A 249 -10.37 -8.32 2.37
N LYS A 250 -9.68 -8.96 1.43
CA LYS A 250 -10.00 -8.99 0.00
C LYS A 250 -10.36 -10.40 -0.40
N ALA A 251 -11.44 -10.55 -1.11
CA ALA A 251 -11.90 -11.86 -1.59
C ALA A 251 -11.95 -11.91 -3.12
N ASP A 252 -11.57 -13.06 -3.69
CA ASP A 252 -11.56 -13.29 -5.14
C ASP A 252 -12.98 -13.37 -5.75
N GLY A 253 -14.00 -13.49 -4.91
CA GLY A 253 -15.41 -13.56 -5.27
C GLY A 253 -16.29 -13.10 -4.11
N GLU A 254 -17.60 -13.33 -4.19
CA GLU A 254 -18.51 -13.01 -3.10
C GLU A 254 -18.23 -13.87 -1.88
N GLN A 255 -18.04 -13.24 -0.74
CA GLN A 255 -17.71 -13.87 0.53
C GLN A 255 -18.56 -13.27 1.66
N THR A 256 -18.79 -14.04 2.71
CA THR A 256 -19.48 -13.57 3.92
C THR A 256 -18.57 -13.72 5.14
N PHE A 257 -18.29 -12.62 5.79
CA PHE A 257 -17.62 -12.56 7.09
C PHE A 257 -18.61 -12.86 8.21
N LYS A 258 -18.16 -13.62 9.17
CA LYS A 258 -18.85 -13.88 10.44
C LYS A 258 -17.82 -13.90 11.56
N MET A 259 -18.21 -13.46 12.76
CA MET A 259 -17.41 -13.63 13.97
C MET A 259 -18.19 -14.47 14.99
N THR A 260 -17.53 -15.45 15.58
CA THR A 260 -18.11 -16.33 16.59
C THR A 260 -17.35 -16.20 17.90
N THR A 261 -17.96 -16.58 19.00
CA THR A 261 -17.36 -16.54 20.33
C THR A 261 -17.31 -17.91 20.97
N ASN A 262 -16.34 -18.13 21.84
CA ASN A 262 -16.25 -19.32 22.67
C ASN A 262 -16.62 -18.99 24.12
N GLU A 263 -17.24 -19.93 24.80
CA GLU A 263 -17.81 -19.76 26.14
C GLU A 263 -18.75 -18.55 26.18
N ASN A 264 -18.60 -17.69 27.15
CA ASN A 264 -19.39 -16.46 27.29
C ASN A 264 -18.59 -15.19 26.88
N TYR A 265 -17.57 -15.33 26.03
CA TYR A 265 -16.81 -14.16 25.54
C TYR A 265 -17.74 -13.22 24.79
N LYS A 266 -17.58 -11.93 25.01
CA LYS A 266 -18.33 -10.89 24.31
C LYS A 266 -17.43 -10.11 23.39
N ILE A 267 -17.78 -10.02 22.11
CA ILE A 267 -17.10 -9.13 21.16
C ILE A 267 -17.33 -7.70 21.64
N ASN A 268 -16.25 -6.97 21.81
CA ASN A 268 -16.30 -5.60 22.32
C ASN A 268 -15.35 -4.71 21.53
N GLY A 269 -15.79 -3.48 21.26
CA GLY A 269 -14.97 -2.42 20.69
C GLY A 269 -14.48 -2.67 19.28
N LEU A 270 -15.06 -3.63 18.53
CA LEU A 270 -14.74 -3.89 17.12
C LEU A 270 -15.81 -3.31 16.20
N GLU A 271 -15.36 -2.76 15.07
CA GLU A 271 -16.21 -2.24 14.01
C GLU A 271 -15.73 -2.74 12.65
N TYR A 272 -16.66 -2.86 11.72
CA TYR A 272 -16.36 -3.17 10.32
C TYR A 272 -16.86 -2.09 9.37
N SER A 273 -16.25 -2.00 8.20
CA SER A 273 -16.67 -1.18 7.07
C SER A 273 -16.46 -1.96 5.77
N VAL A 274 -17.43 -1.92 4.86
CA VAL A 274 -17.33 -2.53 3.52
C VAL A 274 -17.14 -1.42 2.51
N ASN A 275 -16.19 -1.60 1.60
CA ASN A 275 -15.87 -0.65 0.52
C ASN A 275 -15.67 0.81 0.99
N GLY A 276 -15.18 1.00 2.21
CA GLY A 276 -14.97 2.34 2.78
C GLY A 276 -16.25 3.08 3.20
N GLY A 277 -17.38 2.37 3.30
CA GLY A 277 -18.63 2.88 3.86
C GLY A 277 -18.56 3.11 5.38
N ASP A 278 -19.72 3.31 5.99
CA ASP A 278 -19.83 3.57 7.42
C ASP A 278 -19.26 2.46 8.29
N TRP A 279 -18.75 2.82 9.46
CA TRP A 279 -18.28 1.88 10.46
C TRP A 279 -19.44 1.38 11.32
N ILE A 280 -19.61 0.06 11.35
CA ILE A 280 -20.70 -0.64 12.03
C ILE A 280 -20.10 -1.56 13.09
N THR A 281 -20.69 -1.59 14.28
CA THR A 281 -20.23 -2.45 15.37
C THR A 281 -20.36 -3.93 15.00
N VAL A 282 -19.29 -4.70 15.26
CA VAL A 282 -19.30 -6.16 15.10
C VAL A 282 -20.00 -6.80 16.29
N THR A 283 -20.95 -7.67 16.02
CA THR A 283 -21.66 -8.49 17.01
C THR A 283 -21.55 -9.97 16.66
N GLU A 284 -21.94 -10.87 17.55
CA GLU A 284 -21.98 -12.31 17.30
C GLU A 284 -22.94 -12.69 16.15
N ASP A 285 -23.94 -11.84 15.90
CA ASP A 285 -24.92 -12.04 14.83
C ASP A 285 -24.50 -11.39 13.49
N SER A 286 -23.39 -10.65 13.48
CA SER A 286 -22.91 -9.97 12.28
C SER A 286 -22.63 -10.98 11.16
N ARG A 287 -23.26 -10.77 10.01
CA ARG A 287 -23.00 -11.45 8.74
C ARG A 287 -22.83 -10.40 7.68
N VAL A 288 -21.62 -10.30 7.12
CA VAL A 288 -21.22 -9.17 6.28
C VAL A 288 -20.72 -9.70 4.94
N ASN A 289 -21.43 -9.37 3.87
CA ASN A 289 -21.00 -9.70 2.53
C ASN A 289 -19.89 -8.73 2.07
N PHE A 290 -18.85 -9.26 1.44
CA PHE A 290 -17.74 -8.51 0.89
C PHE A 290 -17.12 -9.29 -0.29
N GLY A 291 -16.12 -8.67 -0.96
CA GLY A 291 -15.54 -9.19 -2.19
C GLY A 291 -16.44 -8.94 -3.40
N ALA A 292 -16.03 -9.36 -4.59
CA ALA A 292 -16.74 -9.12 -5.84
C ALA A 292 -17.29 -7.66 -5.91
N GLU A 293 -18.60 -7.50 -6.15
CA GLU A 293 -19.25 -6.19 -6.24
C GLU A 293 -19.36 -5.44 -4.92
N TYR A 294 -19.26 -6.13 -3.78
CA TYR A 294 -19.34 -5.50 -2.45
C TYR A 294 -18.06 -4.76 -2.03
N GLY A 295 -16.90 -5.09 -2.63
CA GLY A 295 -15.61 -4.50 -2.28
C GLY A 295 -14.97 -5.07 -1.02
N ASP A 296 -13.90 -4.42 -0.53
CA ASP A 296 -13.08 -4.89 0.58
C ASP A 296 -13.78 -4.72 1.94
N LEU A 297 -13.60 -5.69 2.84
CA LEU A 297 -14.01 -5.60 4.23
C LEU A 297 -12.86 -5.11 5.09
N ARG A 298 -13.08 -4.09 5.91
CA ARG A 298 -12.11 -3.56 6.87
C ARG A 298 -12.61 -3.74 8.29
N LEU A 299 -11.69 -4.06 9.20
CA LEU A 299 -11.93 -4.09 10.64
C LEU A 299 -11.05 -3.08 11.37
N ARG A 300 -11.59 -2.47 12.42
CA ARG A 300 -10.87 -1.64 13.38
C ARG A 300 -11.40 -1.87 14.80
N GLY A 301 -10.66 -1.41 15.81
CA GLY A 301 -11.12 -1.57 17.18
C GLY A 301 -10.64 -0.52 18.16
N LYS A 302 -11.27 -0.53 19.30
CA LYS A 302 -10.93 0.15 20.56
C LYS A 302 -11.01 -0.87 21.69
N ASN A 303 -10.25 -1.95 21.58
CA ASN A 303 -10.22 -3.04 22.54
C ASN A 303 -8.77 -3.40 22.92
N PRO A 304 -8.19 -2.79 23.94
CA PRO A 304 -6.78 -2.96 24.31
C PRO A 304 -6.42 -4.39 24.73
N ASP A 305 -7.39 -5.20 25.12
CA ASP A 305 -7.18 -6.60 25.48
C ASP A 305 -7.17 -7.54 24.27
N GLY A 306 -7.55 -7.05 23.07
CA GLY A 306 -7.60 -7.83 21.82
C GLY A 306 -8.92 -8.56 21.64
N THR A 307 -8.86 -9.72 21.00
CA THR A 307 -10.05 -10.53 20.63
C THR A 307 -10.24 -11.74 21.55
N ALA A 308 -9.45 -11.83 22.61
CA ALA A 308 -9.50 -12.88 23.62
C ALA A 308 -9.02 -12.37 24.97
N THR A 309 -9.53 -12.93 26.08
CA THR A 309 -8.97 -12.70 27.41
C THR A 309 -8.01 -13.81 27.84
N ASN A 310 -8.17 -15.02 27.31
CA ASN A 310 -7.30 -16.17 27.47
C ASN A 310 -7.65 -17.23 26.43
N THR A 311 -7.08 -18.43 26.53
CA THR A 311 -7.28 -19.53 25.59
C THR A 311 -8.67 -20.19 25.63
N LYS A 312 -9.55 -19.80 26.55
CA LYS A 312 -10.94 -20.29 26.65
C LYS A 312 -11.97 -19.24 26.27
N PHE A 313 -11.69 -17.96 26.53
CA PHE A 313 -12.62 -16.85 26.27
C PHE A 313 -12.07 -16.02 25.11
N TYR A 314 -12.56 -16.28 23.92
CA TYR A 314 -12.06 -15.69 22.66
C TYR A 314 -13.15 -15.53 21.61
N SER A 315 -12.85 -14.81 20.57
CA SER A 315 -13.63 -14.77 19.33
C SER A 315 -12.82 -15.23 18.13
N THR A 316 -13.51 -15.81 17.14
CA THR A 316 -12.92 -16.34 15.91
C THR A 316 -13.61 -15.74 14.70
N ILE A 317 -12.82 -15.32 13.72
CA ILE A 317 -13.30 -14.92 12.40
C ILE A 317 -13.53 -16.15 11.56
N ALA A 318 -14.68 -16.21 10.87
CA ALA A 318 -15.02 -17.25 9.91
C ALA A 318 -15.47 -16.64 8.59
N PHE A 319 -15.11 -17.30 7.49
CA PHE A 319 -15.59 -17.01 6.15
C PHE A 319 -16.48 -18.16 5.68
N ILE A 320 -17.67 -17.84 5.17
CA ILE A 320 -18.72 -18.86 4.95
C ILE A 320 -18.54 -19.59 3.62
N ASN A 321 -17.99 -18.92 2.60
CA ASN A 321 -17.79 -19.54 1.29
C ASN A 321 -16.40 -20.21 1.20
N ASP A 322 -16.34 -21.51 1.38
CA ASP A 322 -15.07 -22.28 1.35
C ASP A 322 -14.38 -22.33 -0.02
N ASN A 323 -15.05 -21.89 -1.08
CA ASN A 323 -14.51 -21.87 -2.44
C ASN A 323 -13.88 -20.53 -2.82
N VAL A 324 -14.07 -19.48 -2.03
CA VAL A 324 -13.58 -18.14 -2.30
C VAL A 324 -12.40 -17.81 -1.38
N ASN A 325 -11.22 -17.59 -1.95
CA ASN A 325 -10.04 -17.23 -1.21
C ASN A 325 -10.15 -15.82 -0.62
N VAL A 326 -9.51 -15.64 0.53
CA VAL A 326 -9.47 -14.35 1.22
C VAL A 326 -8.02 -14.00 1.55
N ALA A 327 -7.56 -12.87 1.05
CA ALA A 327 -6.29 -12.27 1.46
C ALA A 327 -6.54 -11.26 2.58
N CYS A 328 -5.73 -11.33 3.64
CA CYS A 328 -5.75 -10.35 4.72
C CYS A 328 -4.47 -9.50 4.68
N THR A 329 -4.62 -8.20 4.93
CA THR A 329 -3.54 -7.23 5.04
C THR A 329 -3.78 -6.29 6.22
N GLY A 330 -2.84 -5.38 6.46
CA GLY A 330 -2.97 -4.37 7.52
C GLY A 330 -2.31 -4.77 8.82
N ASP A 331 -2.36 -3.89 9.81
CA ASP A 331 -1.69 -4.02 11.10
C ASP A 331 -2.70 -4.48 12.15
N ILE A 332 -2.46 -5.65 12.77
CA ILE A 332 -3.38 -6.24 13.77
C ILE A 332 -3.63 -5.30 14.95
N ARG A 333 -2.68 -4.41 15.27
CA ARG A 333 -2.82 -3.46 16.39
C ARG A 333 -3.93 -2.44 16.17
N THR A 334 -4.42 -2.29 14.92
CA THR A 334 -5.59 -1.45 14.64
C THR A 334 -6.89 -2.00 15.22
N LEU A 335 -6.91 -3.27 15.65
CA LEU A 335 -8.02 -3.85 16.42
C LEU A 335 -7.96 -3.46 17.90
N LEU A 336 -6.78 -3.08 18.43
CA LEU A 336 -6.60 -2.65 19.82
C LEU A 336 -6.94 -1.17 20.00
N ASP A 337 -6.34 -0.32 19.19
CA ASP A 337 -6.63 1.12 19.11
C ASP A 337 -6.25 1.65 17.73
N TRP A 338 -7.23 1.79 16.86
CA TRP A 338 -6.97 2.20 15.47
C TRP A 338 -6.41 3.62 15.34
N GLU A 339 -6.63 4.51 16.32
CA GLU A 339 -6.07 5.86 16.32
C GLU A 339 -4.59 5.89 16.75
N LYS A 340 -4.24 5.06 17.73
CA LYS A 340 -2.92 5.01 18.36
C LYS A 340 -2.18 3.68 18.11
N TYR A 341 -2.54 2.93 17.07
CA TYR A 341 -2.03 1.57 16.83
C TYR A 341 -0.51 1.44 16.85
N LYS A 342 0.24 2.50 16.45
CA LYS A 342 1.71 2.48 16.47
C LYS A 342 2.32 2.49 17.87
N THR A 343 1.61 3.02 18.85
CA THR A 343 2.05 3.22 20.23
C THR A 343 1.17 2.51 21.25
N VAL A 344 0.18 1.74 20.80
CA VAL A 344 -0.70 0.99 21.69
C VAL A 344 0.11 -0.04 22.49
N ASP A 345 -0.18 -0.15 23.77
CA ASP A 345 0.40 -1.19 24.64
C ASP A 345 -0.16 -2.57 24.23
N THR A 346 0.72 -3.51 23.97
CA THR A 346 0.37 -4.87 23.55
C THR A 346 0.61 -5.93 24.63
N GLN A 347 1.05 -5.54 25.84
CA GLN A 347 1.38 -6.47 26.92
C GLN A 347 0.20 -7.32 27.42
N LYS A 348 -1.04 -6.88 27.19
CA LYS A 348 -2.25 -7.61 27.57
C LYS A 348 -3.05 -8.13 26.38
N ALA A 349 -2.69 -7.69 25.16
CA ALA A 349 -3.44 -8.01 23.96
C ALA A 349 -3.33 -9.48 23.56
N ARG A 350 -4.46 -10.14 23.34
CA ARG A 350 -4.54 -11.53 22.90
C ARG A 350 -5.39 -11.66 21.65
N PHE A 351 -4.89 -12.48 20.72
CA PHE A 351 -5.54 -12.85 19.47
C PHE A 351 -5.64 -14.38 19.34
N CYS A 352 -5.73 -15.07 20.48
CA CYS A 352 -5.90 -16.53 20.51
C CYS A 352 -7.05 -16.95 19.62
N TRP A 353 -6.85 -17.96 18.77
CA TRP A 353 -7.88 -18.55 17.93
C TRP A 353 -8.53 -17.63 16.88
N LEU A 354 -8.00 -16.40 16.66
CA LEU A 354 -8.68 -15.37 15.85
C LEU A 354 -9.02 -15.85 14.43
N PHE A 355 -8.13 -16.59 13.79
CA PHE A 355 -8.31 -17.14 12.44
C PHE A 355 -8.36 -18.68 12.41
N HIS A 356 -8.62 -19.31 13.55
CA HIS A 356 -8.69 -20.76 13.66
C HIS A 356 -9.66 -21.36 12.65
N TYR A 357 -9.23 -22.38 11.90
CA TYR A 357 -9.95 -23.02 10.81
C TYR A 357 -10.40 -22.11 9.65
N CYS A 358 -9.78 -20.94 9.47
CA CYS A 358 -9.99 -20.14 8.26
C CYS A 358 -9.28 -20.76 7.06
N GLY A 359 -9.79 -21.87 6.53
CA GLY A 359 -9.17 -22.66 5.46
C GLY A 359 -8.98 -21.91 4.14
N VAL A 360 -9.70 -20.81 3.90
CA VAL A 360 -9.65 -19.96 2.70
C VAL A 360 -8.71 -18.76 2.85
N LEU A 361 -8.17 -18.52 4.04
CA LEU A 361 -7.25 -17.41 4.30
C LEU A 361 -5.90 -17.67 3.62
N THR A 362 -5.46 -16.76 2.73
CA THR A 362 -4.23 -16.89 1.95
C THR A 362 -3.05 -16.06 2.48
N SER A 363 -3.33 -14.95 3.17
CA SER A 363 -2.33 -14.12 3.84
C SER A 363 -2.86 -13.63 5.20
N ALA A 364 -1.94 -13.43 6.15
CA ALA A 364 -2.24 -12.91 7.48
C ALA A 364 -2.08 -11.38 7.55
N PRO A 365 -2.74 -10.69 8.50
CA PRO A 365 -2.39 -9.32 8.83
C PRO A 365 -0.96 -9.29 9.41
N GLU A 366 -0.30 -8.13 9.39
CA GLU A 366 0.98 -7.96 10.05
C GLU A 366 0.84 -8.04 11.58
N LEU A 367 1.78 -8.74 12.23
CA LEU A 367 1.87 -8.89 13.68
C LEU A 367 3.12 -8.14 14.18
N PRO A 368 3.10 -6.81 14.22
CA PRO A 368 4.29 -6.00 14.48
C PRO A 368 4.52 -5.69 15.97
N ALA A 369 3.81 -6.35 16.89
CA ALA A 369 3.94 -6.14 18.32
C ALA A 369 5.36 -6.45 18.80
N THR A 370 5.97 -5.53 19.55
CA THR A 370 7.31 -5.69 20.15
C THR A 370 7.26 -6.22 21.58
N THR A 371 6.08 -6.26 22.20
CA THR A 371 5.79 -6.91 23.46
C THR A 371 4.63 -7.86 23.28
N LEU A 372 4.71 -9.05 23.84
CA LEU A 372 3.69 -10.09 23.69
C LEU A 372 3.12 -10.45 25.07
N ALA A 373 1.79 -10.58 25.14
CA ALA A 373 1.12 -11.23 26.24
C ALA A 373 1.35 -12.74 26.18
N ASP A 374 1.24 -13.42 27.31
CA ASP A 374 1.17 -14.87 27.33
C ASP A 374 0.00 -15.34 26.47
N ASP A 375 0.23 -16.39 25.68
CA ASP A 375 -0.73 -16.97 24.74
C ASP A 375 -1.26 -16.00 23.67
N CYS A 376 -0.58 -14.87 23.39
CA CYS A 376 -1.04 -13.81 22.49
C CYS A 376 -1.54 -14.34 21.14
N TYR A 377 -0.81 -15.26 20.52
CA TYR A 377 -1.14 -15.84 19.22
C TYR A 377 -1.46 -17.35 19.32
N TYR A 378 -1.79 -17.86 20.51
CA TYR A 378 -2.11 -19.26 20.71
C TYR A 378 -3.15 -19.74 19.69
N ASN A 379 -2.82 -20.76 18.88
CA ASN A 379 -3.67 -21.34 17.82
C ASN A 379 -4.26 -20.30 16.82
N MET A 380 -3.66 -19.13 16.67
CA MET A 380 -4.22 -18.02 15.91
C MET A 380 -4.56 -18.38 14.47
N PHE A 381 -3.68 -19.12 13.80
CA PHE A 381 -3.86 -19.56 12.41
C PHE A 381 -3.93 -21.09 12.29
N ASP A 382 -4.23 -21.78 13.38
CA ASP A 382 -4.35 -23.23 13.37
C ASP A 382 -5.34 -23.68 12.29
N ASN A 383 -4.91 -24.64 11.44
CA ASN A 383 -5.69 -25.13 10.29
C ASN A 383 -6.10 -24.11 9.21
N CYS A 384 -5.40 -22.99 9.10
CA CYS A 384 -5.50 -22.08 7.95
C CYS A 384 -4.78 -22.68 6.72
N LYS A 385 -5.38 -23.69 6.09
CA LYS A 385 -4.72 -24.57 5.10
C LYS A 385 -4.13 -23.83 3.90
N LYS A 386 -4.76 -22.75 3.43
CA LYS A 386 -4.29 -21.98 2.26
C LYS A 386 -3.36 -20.82 2.63
N LEU A 387 -3.04 -20.62 3.92
CA LEU A 387 -2.17 -19.54 4.36
C LEU A 387 -0.76 -19.68 3.78
N SER A 388 -0.32 -18.66 3.06
CA SER A 388 0.97 -18.65 2.37
C SER A 388 1.93 -17.57 2.87
N THR A 389 1.42 -16.52 3.52
CA THR A 389 2.26 -15.38 3.94
C THR A 389 1.90 -14.95 5.36
N VAL A 390 2.93 -14.89 6.21
CA VAL A 390 2.82 -14.41 7.59
C VAL A 390 3.99 -13.50 7.94
N THR A 391 3.69 -12.36 8.56
CA THR A 391 4.69 -11.41 9.10
C THR A 391 4.51 -11.29 10.61
N MET A 392 5.52 -11.68 11.41
CA MET A 392 5.53 -11.57 12.86
C MET A 392 6.85 -10.97 13.33
N LEU A 393 6.82 -9.76 13.86
CA LEU A 393 8.00 -8.95 14.14
C LEU A 393 8.35 -8.85 15.64
N ALA A 394 7.91 -9.81 16.44
CA ALA A 394 8.30 -9.86 17.85
C ALA A 394 9.79 -10.19 18.01
N PRO A 395 10.50 -9.55 18.96
CA PRO A 395 11.88 -9.88 19.31
C PRO A 395 11.99 -11.27 19.92
N SER A 396 13.17 -11.91 19.77
CA SER A 396 13.44 -13.26 20.29
C SER A 396 13.11 -13.45 21.76
N GLY A 397 13.46 -12.49 22.63
CA GLY A 397 13.17 -12.55 24.06
C GLY A 397 11.67 -12.58 24.41
N GLN A 398 10.83 -11.96 23.58
CA GLN A 398 9.37 -12.02 23.75
C GLN A 398 8.82 -13.38 23.32
N ILE A 399 9.35 -13.97 22.26
CA ILE A 399 8.95 -15.30 21.77
C ILE A 399 9.27 -16.37 22.80
N THR A 400 10.45 -16.33 23.41
CA THR A 400 10.92 -17.34 24.37
C THR A 400 10.24 -17.23 25.73
N ASN A 401 9.82 -16.03 26.13
CA ASN A 401 9.33 -15.77 27.49
C ASN A 401 7.81 -15.77 27.66
N SER A 402 7.03 -15.93 26.58
CA SER A 402 5.57 -15.69 26.61
C SER A 402 4.77 -16.83 26.03
N CYS A 403 5.03 -17.99 25.85
CA CYS A 403 4.20 -19.03 25.19
C CYS A 403 3.29 -18.53 24.05
N ALA A 404 3.56 -17.30 23.57
CA ALA A 404 2.69 -16.55 22.67
C ALA A 404 2.46 -17.26 21.33
N CYS A 405 3.44 -18.00 20.85
CA CYS A 405 3.41 -18.67 19.55
C CYS A 405 3.05 -20.16 19.63
N THR A 406 2.47 -20.63 20.73
CA THR A 406 2.11 -22.05 20.87
C THR A 406 1.05 -22.41 19.82
N ASN A 407 1.38 -23.38 18.95
CA ASN A 407 0.53 -23.89 17.87
C ASN A 407 -0.04 -22.84 16.91
N TRP A 408 0.51 -21.63 16.89
CA TRP A 408 -0.08 -20.52 16.12
C TRP A 408 -0.19 -20.77 14.62
N LEU A 409 0.68 -21.61 14.05
CA LEU A 409 0.69 -22.04 12.63
C LEU A 409 0.46 -23.55 12.45
N ASN A 410 -0.03 -24.25 13.48
CA ASN A 410 -0.28 -25.67 13.38
C ASN A 410 -1.26 -25.99 12.24
N GLY A 411 -0.91 -26.89 11.30
CA GLY A 411 -1.75 -27.21 10.13
C GLY A 411 -1.94 -26.07 9.12
N ALA A 412 -1.37 -24.86 9.38
CA ALA A 412 -1.44 -23.75 8.45
C ALA A 412 -0.55 -23.96 7.22
N GLY A 413 -1.00 -23.56 6.05
CA GLY A 413 -0.25 -23.63 4.80
C GLY A 413 -0.10 -25.01 4.19
N THR A 414 -0.82 -26.03 4.69
CA THR A 414 -0.76 -27.40 4.16
C THR A 414 -1.26 -27.52 2.70
N GLY A 415 -2.11 -26.62 2.27
CA GLY A 415 -2.63 -26.50 0.90
C GLY A 415 -2.01 -25.37 0.08
N ALA A 416 -1.03 -24.64 0.62
CA ALA A 416 -0.35 -23.57 -0.11
C ALA A 416 0.81 -24.15 -0.95
N SER A 417 0.96 -23.64 -2.18
CA SER A 417 2.07 -24.05 -3.09
C SER A 417 3.43 -23.53 -2.62
N SER A 418 3.46 -22.37 -1.95
CA SER A 418 4.67 -21.79 -1.36
C SER A 418 4.33 -21.07 -0.06
N ARG A 419 5.32 -20.84 0.78
CA ARG A 419 5.15 -20.14 2.06
C ARG A 419 6.23 -19.09 2.26
N THR A 420 5.83 -17.95 2.82
CA THR A 420 6.75 -16.87 3.21
C THR A 420 6.49 -16.52 4.67
N LEU A 421 7.49 -16.75 5.50
CA LEU A 421 7.51 -16.29 6.89
C LEU A 421 8.46 -15.10 7.00
N LYS A 422 7.94 -13.94 7.43
CA LYS A 422 8.76 -12.77 7.71
C LYS A 422 8.84 -12.55 9.21
N VAL A 423 10.06 -12.47 9.74
CA VAL A 423 10.36 -12.31 11.16
C VAL A 423 11.20 -11.06 11.42
N GLN A 424 11.32 -10.64 12.66
CA GLN A 424 12.12 -9.49 13.06
C GLN A 424 13.57 -9.59 12.55
N ASP A 425 14.22 -10.71 12.86
CA ASP A 425 15.62 -11.00 12.55
C ASP A 425 15.91 -12.51 12.73
N GLU A 426 17.15 -12.92 12.54
CA GLU A 426 17.61 -14.30 12.71
C GLU A 426 17.43 -14.80 14.16
N ALA A 427 17.62 -13.96 15.16
CA ALA A 427 17.43 -14.35 16.55
C ALA A 427 15.96 -14.67 16.86
N ALA A 428 15.02 -13.93 16.30
CA ALA A 428 13.58 -14.20 16.40
C ALA A 428 13.22 -15.51 15.69
N TYR A 429 13.80 -15.78 14.52
CA TYR A 429 13.63 -17.06 13.84
C TYR A 429 14.15 -18.23 14.65
N ASN A 430 15.36 -18.10 15.22
CA ASN A 430 15.97 -19.13 16.08
C ASN A 430 15.13 -19.41 17.34
N ALA A 431 14.50 -18.39 17.90
CA ALA A 431 13.56 -18.54 19.01
C ALA A 431 12.31 -19.36 18.61
N LEU A 432 11.79 -19.15 17.40
CA LEU A 432 10.65 -19.93 16.89
C LEU A 432 11.01 -21.39 16.63
N ILE A 433 12.14 -21.69 15.99
CA ILE A 433 12.55 -23.08 15.70
C ILE A 433 13.05 -23.81 16.94
N GLY A 434 13.44 -23.09 17.99
CA GLY A 434 13.90 -23.66 19.28
C GLY A 434 12.81 -24.40 20.06
N ASN A 435 11.53 -24.24 19.67
CA ASN A 435 10.40 -24.95 20.27
C ASN A 435 9.51 -25.54 19.18
N SER A 436 9.35 -26.88 19.18
CA SER A 436 8.53 -27.58 18.16
C SER A 436 7.05 -27.17 18.12
N TRP A 437 6.54 -26.61 19.22
CA TRP A 437 5.17 -26.10 19.29
C TRP A 437 5.01 -24.70 18.68
N TYR A 438 6.14 -23.97 18.43
CA TYR A 438 6.08 -22.60 17.93
C TYR A 438 6.14 -22.52 16.41
N LEU A 439 6.94 -23.38 15.75
CA LEU A 439 7.03 -23.35 14.29
C LEU A 439 6.98 -24.77 13.71
N PRO A 440 5.89 -25.12 13.01
CA PRO A 440 5.79 -26.39 12.30
C PRO A 440 6.88 -26.52 11.21
N ASP A 441 7.32 -27.75 10.94
CA ASP A 441 8.41 -28.01 9.99
C ASP A 441 8.18 -27.38 8.62
N MET A 442 6.95 -27.37 8.13
CA MET A 442 6.59 -26.78 6.83
C MET A 442 6.82 -25.26 6.73
N TRP A 443 6.95 -24.57 7.84
CA TRP A 443 7.26 -23.14 7.89
C TRP A 443 8.75 -22.87 8.17
N LYS A 444 9.56 -23.91 8.30
CA LYS A 444 11.00 -23.77 8.52
C LYS A 444 11.73 -23.57 7.19
N LYS A 445 12.80 -22.80 7.24
CA LYS A 445 13.73 -22.62 6.14
C LYS A 445 14.22 -23.98 5.62
N GLY A 446 14.24 -24.14 4.30
CA GLY A 446 14.67 -25.36 3.64
C GLY A 446 13.58 -26.45 3.54
N PHE A 447 12.41 -26.24 4.11
CA PHE A 447 11.24 -27.05 3.81
C PHE A 447 10.61 -26.59 2.49
N MET A 448 10.10 -27.54 1.68
CA MET A 448 9.56 -27.32 0.32
C MET A 448 8.95 -25.92 0.12
N ASP A 449 9.51 -25.12 -0.80
CA ASP A 449 9.01 -23.80 -1.22
C ASP A 449 8.71 -22.82 -0.05
N THR A 450 9.44 -22.95 1.06
CA THR A 450 9.33 -22.04 2.21
C THR A 450 10.51 -21.09 2.25
N THR A 451 10.21 -19.79 2.14
CA THR A 451 11.17 -18.69 2.28
C THR A 451 11.02 -18.04 3.65
N VAL A 452 12.12 -17.83 4.36
CA VAL A 452 12.14 -17.09 5.63
C VAL A 452 12.92 -15.80 5.45
N LEU A 453 12.26 -14.69 5.72
CA LEU A 453 12.81 -13.34 5.53
C LEU A 453 12.95 -12.61 6.87
N ASN A 454 13.94 -11.74 6.98
CA ASN A 454 13.99 -10.75 8.05
C ASN A 454 13.02 -9.58 7.75
N LYS A 455 12.85 -8.67 8.71
CA LYS A 455 11.94 -7.51 8.56
C LYS A 455 12.25 -6.59 7.38
N TYR A 456 13.45 -6.65 6.83
CA TYR A 456 13.90 -5.86 5.68
C TYR A 456 13.76 -6.62 4.35
N GLY A 457 13.24 -7.85 4.36
CA GLY A 457 13.06 -8.69 3.19
C GLY A 457 14.30 -9.48 2.76
N GLY A 458 15.39 -9.42 3.51
CA GLY A 458 16.57 -10.29 3.29
C GLY A 458 16.32 -11.71 3.81
N GLU A 459 16.78 -12.73 3.09
CA GLU A 459 16.66 -14.10 3.56
C GLU A 459 17.46 -14.33 4.86
N ILE A 460 16.87 -15.04 5.80
CA ILE A 460 17.55 -15.55 6.99
C ILE A 460 18.55 -16.62 6.56
N LYS A 461 19.81 -16.48 6.99
CA LYS A 461 20.92 -17.38 6.62
C LYS A 461 20.91 -18.71 7.40
#